data_b2e3507529e19136a30dbabc8ca16ecc
#
_entry.id   b2e3507529e19136a30dbabc8ca16ecc
#
_cell.length_a   1.000
_cell.length_b   1.000
_cell.length_c   1.000
_cell.angle_alpha   90.00
_cell.angle_beta   90.00
_cell.angle_gamma   90.00
#
_symmetry.space_group_name_H-M   'P 1'
#
loop_
_entity.id
_entity.type
_entity.pdbx_description
1 polymer ?
#
loop_
_entity_poly.entity_id
_entity_poly.type
_entity_poly.pdbx_seq_one_letter_code
_entity_poly.pdbx_strand_id
1 'polypeptide(L)'
;KSIEIQTDLNSDIVMAFDECTPYPAEYDEAKKSMELSMRWASRCKTYFKDHNTNKLFGIVQGSTYEDLRHQSASLLSDIGFDGYAVGGLAVGETQTQMFDVLDYTVSKLPIEKPHYLMGVGKPDDIIGSVARGIDMFDCVLPTRNGRNGQAFTKSGPINIRNAKYKSLDEPIDPESNNPICRDYSAGYIHHLFNA
;
A
#
# COMPACT_ATOMS: atom_id res chain seq x y z
N LYS A 1 -10.98 20.62 -5.57
CA LYS A 1 -9.57 20.82 -5.96
C LYS A 1 -8.81 19.50 -6.07
N SER A 2 -8.76 18.59 -5.03
CA SER A 2 -8.05 17.31 -5.12
C SER A 2 -8.57 16.44 -6.28
N ILE A 3 -9.88 16.22 -6.34
CA ILE A 3 -10.51 15.45 -7.43
C ILE A 3 -10.30 16.11 -8.79
N GLU A 4 -10.43 17.41 -8.87
CA GLU A 4 -10.20 18.19 -10.10
C GLU A 4 -8.79 17.98 -10.66
N ILE A 5 -7.76 18.09 -9.80
CA ILE A 5 -6.37 17.85 -10.20
C ILE A 5 -6.16 16.43 -10.71
N GLN A 6 -6.70 15.44 -10.02
CA GLN A 6 -6.57 14.02 -10.42
C GLN A 6 -7.32 13.75 -11.74
N THR A 7 -8.45 14.43 -11.95
CA THR A 7 -9.19 14.36 -13.23
C THR A 7 -8.41 15.03 -14.36
N ASP A 8 -7.82 16.20 -14.11
CA ASP A 8 -7.00 16.92 -15.12
C ASP A 8 -5.74 16.11 -15.49
N LEU A 9 -5.18 15.37 -14.54
CA LEU A 9 -4.08 14.41 -14.76
C LEU A 9 -4.54 13.13 -15.48
N ASN A 10 -5.84 12.96 -15.68
CA ASN A 10 -6.45 11.78 -16.29
C ASN A 10 -6.05 10.47 -15.61
N SER A 11 -6.05 10.45 -14.27
CA SER A 11 -5.74 9.25 -13.49
C SER A 11 -6.84 8.20 -13.67
N ASP A 12 -6.48 6.96 -14.00
CA ASP A 12 -7.45 5.85 -14.12
C ASP A 12 -8.20 5.60 -12.82
N ILE A 13 -7.49 5.67 -11.69
CA ILE A 13 -8.03 5.58 -10.34
C ILE A 13 -7.79 6.91 -9.61
N VAL A 14 -8.88 7.52 -9.19
CA VAL A 14 -8.92 8.75 -8.42
C VAL A 14 -9.17 8.41 -6.95
N MET A 15 -8.35 8.94 -6.05
CA MET A 15 -8.50 8.70 -4.62
C MET A 15 -9.30 9.81 -3.95
N ALA A 16 -10.26 9.45 -3.11
CA ALA A 16 -10.88 10.40 -2.20
C ALA A 16 -9.81 11.06 -1.31
N PHE A 17 -9.99 12.34 -0.99
CA PHE A 17 -9.06 13.01 -0.10
C PHE A 17 -9.33 12.61 1.35
N ASP A 18 -8.29 12.25 2.07
CA ASP A 18 -8.37 11.76 3.45
C ASP A 18 -7.34 12.42 4.36
N GLU A 19 -7.45 12.14 5.65
CA GLU A 19 -6.46 12.47 6.66
C GLU A 19 -5.88 11.18 7.24
N CYS A 20 -4.59 10.96 6.98
CA CYS A 20 -3.87 9.84 7.57
C CYS A 20 -3.50 10.18 9.02
N THR A 21 -4.15 9.54 9.97
CA THR A 21 -3.87 9.75 11.39
C THR A 21 -2.46 9.25 11.73
N PRO A 22 -1.65 10.03 12.48
CA PRO A 22 -0.37 9.55 13.00
C PRO A 22 -0.52 8.28 13.86
N TYR A 23 0.52 7.47 13.91
CA TYR A 23 0.55 6.30 14.79
C TYR A 23 1.70 6.45 15.82
N PRO A 24 1.47 6.14 17.11
CA PRO A 24 0.16 5.82 17.72
C PRO A 24 -0.74 7.06 17.84
N ALA A 25 -2.05 6.85 17.86
CA ALA A 25 -3.04 7.90 18.09
C ALA A 25 -4.00 7.49 19.20
N GLU A 26 -4.40 8.46 20.01
CA GLU A 26 -5.45 8.26 20.98
C GLU A 26 -6.81 8.11 20.28
N TYR A 27 -7.74 7.40 20.93
CA TYR A 27 -9.06 7.09 20.35
C TYR A 27 -9.82 8.32 19.84
N ASP A 28 -9.88 9.37 20.64
CA ASP A 28 -10.61 10.60 20.27
C ASP A 28 -9.97 11.33 19.09
N GLU A 29 -8.64 11.27 18.96
CA GLU A 29 -7.92 11.82 17.82
C GLU A 29 -8.20 11.00 16.55
N ALA A 30 -8.08 9.68 16.64
CA ALA A 30 -8.40 8.77 15.55
C ALA A 30 -9.84 8.93 15.06
N LYS A 31 -10.78 9.08 15.99
CA LYS A 31 -12.20 9.30 15.68
C LYS A 31 -12.43 10.61 14.94
N LYS A 32 -11.89 11.72 15.43
CA LYS A 32 -12.01 13.03 14.77
C LYS A 32 -11.44 13.04 13.36
N SER A 33 -10.28 12.43 13.17
CA SER A 33 -9.60 12.29 11.88
C SER A 33 -10.41 11.41 10.92
N MET A 34 -10.92 10.27 11.39
CA MET A 34 -11.78 9.39 10.61
C MET A 34 -13.06 10.13 10.18
N GLU A 35 -13.76 10.81 11.09
CA GLU A 35 -14.97 11.58 10.78
C GLU A 35 -14.69 12.71 9.78
N LEU A 36 -13.52 13.36 9.85
CA LEU A 36 -13.09 14.36 8.87
C LEU A 36 -12.92 13.74 7.49
N SER A 37 -12.24 12.59 7.40
CA SER A 37 -12.05 11.83 6.17
C SER A 37 -13.39 11.41 5.55
N MET A 38 -14.37 10.99 6.36
CA MET A 38 -15.71 10.63 5.85
C MET A 38 -16.47 11.84 5.27
N ARG A 39 -16.36 13.02 5.90
CA ARG A 39 -16.92 14.25 5.33
C ARG A 39 -16.25 14.62 4.00
N TRP A 40 -14.94 14.43 3.90
CA TRP A 40 -14.22 14.68 2.65
C TRP A 40 -14.54 13.64 1.57
N ALA A 41 -14.68 12.37 1.93
CA ALA A 41 -15.11 11.31 1.02
C ALA A 41 -16.47 11.62 0.36
N SER A 42 -17.45 12.03 1.15
CA SER A 42 -18.77 12.46 0.65
C SER A 42 -18.66 13.65 -0.30
N ARG A 43 -17.86 14.66 0.02
CA ARG A 43 -17.61 15.82 -0.86
C ARG A 43 -16.89 15.44 -2.15
N CYS A 44 -15.92 14.51 -2.05
CA CYS A 44 -15.22 13.98 -3.23
C CYS A 44 -16.20 13.26 -4.16
N LYS A 45 -17.05 12.39 -3.61
CA LYS A 45 -18.07 11.68 -4.39
C LYS A 45 -19.05 12.63 -5.07
N THR A 46 -19.53 13.67 -4.36
CA THR A 46 -20.44 14.68 -4.93
C THR A 46 -19.78 15.47 -6.07
N TYR A 47 -18.48 15.75 -5.96
CA TYR A 47 -17.75 16.48 -6.99
C TYR A 47 -17.31 15.59 -8.16
N PHE A 48 -17.01 14.32 -7.90
CA PHE A 48 -16.66 13.35 -8.92
C PHE A 48 -17.91 13.02 -9.72
N LYS A 49 -18.13 13.75 -10.80
CA LYS A 49 -19.21 13.43 -11.72
C LYS A 49 -18.77 12.29 -12.60
N ASP A 50 -19.68 11.34 -12.85
CA ASP A 50 -19.47 10.16 -13.70
C ASP A 50 -19.21 10.58 -15.17
N HIS A 51 -18.13 11.28 -15.41
CA HIS A 51 -17.84 11.78 -16.74
C HIS A 51 -16.92 10.89 -17.54
N ASN A 52 -16.36 9.82 -16.92
CA ASN A 52 -15.23 9.16 -17.53
C ASN A 52 -15.16 7.68 -17.19
N THR A 53 -14.25 7.02 -17.86
CA THR A 53 -13.74 5.67 -17.57
C THR A 53 -12.99 5.57 -16.23
N ASN A 54 -12.66 6.70 -15.61
CA ASN A 54 -11.96 6.80 -14.33
C ASN A 54 -12.81 6.23 -13.18
N LYS A 55 -12.14 5.71 -12.16
CA LYS A 55 -12.76 5.11 -10.99
C LYS A 55 -12.42 5.89 -9.74
N LEU A 56 -13.39 6.09 -8.84
CA LEU A 56 -13.20 6.78 -7.58
C LEU A 56 -13.13 5.77 -6.44
N PHE A 57 -12.04 5.78 -5.66
CA PHE A 57 -11.85 4.95 -4.49
C PHE A 57 -12.05 5.75 -3.21
N GLY A 58 -12.78 5.16 -2.26
CA GLY A 58 -12.87 5.63 -0.89
C GLY A 58 -11.73 5.08 -0.04
N ILE A 59 -11.39 5.77 1.06
CA ILE A 59 -10.27 5.35 1.93
C ILE A 59 -10.80 5.15 3.35
N VAL A 60 -10.73 3.91 3.85
CA VAL A 60 -11.09 3.57 5.23
C VAL A 60 -10.02 4.07 6.18
N GLN A 61 -10.43 4.83 7.20
CA GLN A 61 -9.59 5.34 8.28
C GLN A 61 -10.11 4.84 9.64
N GLY A 62 -9.38 5.09 10.74
CA GLY A 62 -9.77 4.69 12.09
C GLY A 62 -8.63 4.12 12.93
N SER A 63 -7.36 4.36 12.52
CA SER A 63 -6.17 3.84 13.21
C SER A 63 -6.27 2.32 13.44
N THR A 64 -5.97 1.83 14.63
CA THR A 64 -6.08 0.41 15.02
C THR A 64 -7.38 0.10 15.80
N TYR A 65 -8.37 0.99 15.79
CA TYR A 65 -9.62 0.82 16.52
C TYR A 65 -10.68 0.15 15.65
N GLU A 66 -11.10 -1.03 16.02
CA GLU A 66 -12.02 -1.87 15.26
C GLU A 66 -13.36 -1.18 14.98
N ASP A 67 -13.96 -0.56 16.01
CA ASP A 67 -15.24 0.14 15.90
C ASP A 67 -15.18 1.34 14.94
N LEU A 68 -14.08 2.10 14.96
CA LEU A 68 -13.86 3.21 14.04
C LEU A 68 -13.66 2.71 12.59
N ARG A 69 -12.93 1.62 12.40
CA ARG A 69 -12.78 0.97 11.09
C ARG A 69 -14.11 0.47 10.54
N HIS A 70 -14.93 -0.18 11.37
CA HIS A 70 -16.27 -0.60 10.99
C HIS A 70 -17.17 0.58 10.62
N GLN A 71 -17.17 1.63 11.44
CA GLN A 71 -17.93 2.84 11.14
C GLN A 71 -17.48 3.49 9.82
N SER A 72 -16.18 3.61 9.60
CA SER A 72 -15.61 4.16 8.37
C SER A 72 -16.00 3.32 7.14
N ALA A 73 -15.86 2.00 7.22
CA ALA A 73 -16.23 1.08 6.13
C ALA A 73 -17.72 1.17 5.79
N SER A 74 -18.59 1.22 6.80
CA SER A 74 -20.04 1.36 6.60
C SER A 74 -20.38 2.67 5.90
N LEU A 75 -19.86 3.80 6.40
CA LEU A 75 -20.13 5.13 5.82
C LEU A 75 -19.64 5.22 4.37
N LEU A 76 -18.47 4.65 4.05
CA LEU A 76 -17.97 4.63 2.69
C LEU A 76 -18.81 3.74 1.77
N SER A 77 -19.29 2.59 2.27
CA SER A 77 -20.17 1.70 1.53
C SER A 77 -21.51 2.37 1.22
N ASP A 78 -22.06 3.15 2.16
CA ASP A 78 -23.29 3.92 1.96
C ASP A 78 -23.12 5.04 0.94
N ILE A 79 -21.95 5.70 0.89
CA ILE A 79 -21.62 6.69 -0.15
C ILE A 79 -21.46 6.03 -1.51
N GLY A 80 -20.91 4.82 -1.57
CA GLY A 80 -20.72 4.00 -2.77
C GLY A 80 -19.54 4.45 -3.63
N PHE A 81 -18.48 3.63 -3.66
CA PHE A 81 -17.27 3.86 -4.44
C PHE A 81 -17.03 2.73 -5.44
N ASP A 82 -16.13 2.96 -6.42
CA ASP A 82 -15.74 1.93 -7.38
C ASP A 82 -14.76 0.92 -6.77
N GLY A 83 -14.05 1.30 -5.70
CA GLY A 83 -13.16 0.48 -4.91
C GLY A 83 -12.90 1.11 -3.56
N TYR A 84 -12.24 0.38 -2.67
CA TYR A 84 -12.02 0.78 -1.29
C TYR A 84 -10.57 0.57 -0.90
N ALA A 85 -9.92 1.64 -0.44
CA ALA A 85 -8.58 1.56 0.11
C ALA A 85 -8.63 1.43 1.63
N VAL A 86 -7.64 0.74 2.19
CA VAL A 86 -7.37 0.72 3.64
C VAL A 86 -6.17 1.64 3.87
N GLY A 87 -6.44 2.81 4.43
CA GLY A 87 -5.44 3.81 4.78
C GLY A 87 -5.04 3.76 6.26
N GLY A 88 -4.07 4.57 6.66
CA GLY A 88 -3.62 4.69 8.05
C GLY A 88 -2.94 3.43 8.59
N LEU A 89 -2.34 2.63 7.71
CA LEU A 89 -1.47 1.49 8.02
C LEU A 89 -0.08 1.73 7.39
N ALA A 90 0.90 0.91 7.74
CA ALA A 90 2.31 1.10 7.40
C ALA A 90 2.88 2.44 7.90
N VAL A 91 2.40 2.91 9.03
CA VAL A 91 2.79 4.18 9.68
C VAL A 91 3.55 3.98 11.01
N GLY A 92 3.88 2.73 11.36
CA GLY A 92 4.68 2.39 12.54
C GLY A 92 4.16 1.24 13.40
N GLU A 93 2.97 0.73 13.09
CA GLU A 93 2.40 -0.47 13.73
C GLU A 93 3.19 -1.72 13.37
N THR A 94 3.02 -2.79 14.17
CA THR A 94 3.60 -4.10 13.88
C THR A 94 2.84 -4.81 12.75
N GLN A 95 3.48 -5.78 12.07
CA GLN A 95 2.82 -6.63 11.08
C GLN A 95 1.57 -7.32 11.65
N THR A 96 1.65 -7.83 12.88
CA THR A 96 0.50 -8.47 13.54
C THR A 96 -0.67 -7.50 13.67
N GLN A 97 -0.42 -6.29 14.16
CA GLN A 97 -1.46 -5.26 14.28
C GLN A 97 -2.04 -4.87 12.91
N MET A 98 -1.21 -4.76 11.88
CA MET A 98 -1.69 -4.52 10.51
C MET A 98 -2.62 -5.64 10.06
N PHE A 99 -2.24 -6.90 10.26
CA PHE A 99 -3.07 -8.04 9.88
C PHE A 99 -4.37 -8.12 10.67
N ASP A 100 -4.33 -7.85 11.98
CA ASP A 100 -5.55 -7.76 12.82
C ASP A 100 -6.50 -6.68 12.28
N VAL A 101 -5.98 -5.50 11.93
CA VAL A 101 -6.76 -4.42 11.31
C VAL A 101 -7.39 -4.87 9.99
N LEU A 102 -6.66 -5.58 9.14
CA LEU A 102 -7.20 -6.10 7.88
C LEU A 102 -8.30 -7.13 8.10
N ASP A 103 -8.13 -8.04 9.06
CA ASP A 103 -9.10 -9.11 9.36
C ASP A 103 -10.48 -8.55 9.71
N TYR A 104 -10.56 -7.52 10.56
CA TYR A 104 -11.85 -6.93 10.91
C TYR A 104 -12.32 -5.83 9.93
N THR A 105 -11.43 -5.20 9.16
CA THR A 105 -11.81 -4.12 8.23
C THR A 105 -12.33 -4.65 6.90
N VAL A 106 -11.56 -5.55 6.25
CA VAL A 106 -11.85 -5.99 4.88
C VAL A 106 -13.17 -6.76 4.80
N SER A 107 -13.50 -7.52 5.84
CA SER A 107 -14.79 -8.24 5.94
C SER A 107 -16.03 -7.33 5.94
N LYS A 108 -15.87 -6.02 6.13
CA LYS A 108 -16.94 -5.03 6.11
C LYS A 108 -17.07 -4.29 4.79
N LEU A 109 -16.17 -4.54 3.86
CA LEU A 109 -16.19 -3.91 2.53
C LEU A 109 -16.92 -4.78 1.50
N PRO A 110 -17.51 -4.19 0.45
CA PRO A 110 -18.15 -4.94 -0.61
C PRO A 110 -17.16 -5.86 -1.34
N ILE A 111 -17.39 -7.16 -1.28
CA ILE A 111 -16.49 -8.20 -1.80
C ILE A 111 -16.30 -8.13 -3.32
N GLU A 112 -17.28 -7.56 -4.03
CA GLU A 112 -17.25 -7.41 -5.49
C GLU A 112 -16.45 -6.18 -5.95
N LYS A 113 -15.92 -5.41 -5.03
CA LYS A 113 -15.12 -4.20 -5.30
C LYS A 113 -13.66 -4.45 -4.99
N PRO A 114 -12.72 -3.86 -5.76
CA PRO A 114 -11.30 -3.99 -5.47
C PRO A 114 -10.94 -3.33 -4.13
N HIS A 115 -10.07 -4.02 -3.38
CA HIS A 115 -9.52 -3.55 -2.11
C HIS A 115 -8.03 -3.20 -2.27
N TYR A 116 -7.67 -2.01 -1.84
CA TYR A 116 -6.33 -1.46 -1.99
C TYR A 116 -5.68 -1.17 -0.62
N LEU A 117 -4.58 -1.84 -0.31
CA LEU A 117 -3.79 -1.54 0.89
C LEU A 117 -2.68 -0.56 0.55
N MET A 118 -2.77 0.65 1.11
CA MET A 118 -1.89 1.76 0.79
C MET A 118 -0.54 1.63 1.53
N GLY A 119 0.56 1.85 0.79
CA GLY A 119 1.91 1.96 1.37
C GLY A 119 2.59 0.64 1.75
N VAL A 120 2.00 -0.50 1.45
CA VAL A 120 2.51 -1.86 1.75
C VAL A 120 2.96 -2.53 0.45
N GLY A 121 4.06 -3.22 0.34
CA GLY A 121 5.03 -3.56 1.06
C GLY A 121 6.15 -4.55 0.88
N LYS A 122 6.42 -5.21 1.97
CA LYS A 122 7.35 -6.34 1.97
C LYS A 122 6.66 -7.58 1.38
N PRO A 123 7.42 -8.56 0.86
CA PRO A 123 6.83 -9.77 0.26
C PRO A 123 5.86 -10.53 1.18
N ASP A 124 6.22 -10.71 2.44
CA ASP A 124 5.42 -11.37 3.46
C ASP A 124 4.17 -10.56 3.84
N ASP A 125 4.27 -9.23 3.90
CA ASP A 125 3.13 -8.34 4.13
C ASP A 125 2.12 -8.43 2.97
N ILE A 126 2.60 -8.47 1.73
CA ILE A 126 1.75 -8.61 0.54
C ILE A 126 1.01 -9.95 0.57
N ILE A 127 1.72 -11.07 0.78
CA ILE A 127 1.12 -12.40 0.82
C ILE A 127 0.07 -12.50 1.93
N GLY A 128 0.41 -12.02 3.13
CA GLY A 128 -0.51 -12.03 4.28
C GLY A 128 -1.74 -11.14 4.05
N SER A 129 -1.59 -10.03 3.33
CA SER A 129 -2.70 -9.13 3.01
C SER A 129 -3.59 -9.67 1.87
N VAL A 130 -3.01 -10.31 0.85
CA VAL A 130 -3.79 -11.01 -0.19
C VAL A 130 -4.65 -12.12 0.42
N ALA A 131 -4.12 -12.88 1.37
CA ALA A 131 -4.88 -13.89 2.10
C ALA A 131 -6.08 -13.30 2.89
N ARG A 132 -6.08 -11.99 3.13
CA ARG A 132 -7.14 -11.22 3.81
C ARG A 132 -8.05 -10.44 2.88
N GLY A 133 -7.93 -10.65 1.56
CA GLY A 133 -8.80 -10.06 0.55
C GLY A 133 -8.35 -8.69 0.04
N ILE A 134 -7.06 -8.40 0.08
CA ILE A 134 -6.49 -7.21 -0.59
C ILE A 134 -6.06 -7.57 -2.01
N ASP A 135 -6.40 -6.72 -2.97
CA ASP A 135 -6.16 -6.89 -4.41
C ASP A 135 -5.05 -6.00 -4.95
N MET A 136 -4.82 -4.83 -4.34
CA MET A 136 -3.94 -3.79 -4.87
C MET A 136 -2.98 -3.27 -3.80
N PHE A 137 -1.78 -2.90 -4.24
CA PHE A 137 -0.71 -2.40 -3.37
C PHE A 137 0.10 -1.31 -4.07
N ASP A 138 0.66 -0.40 -3.29
CA ASP A 138 1.78 0.45 -3.68
C ASP A 138 2.85 0.42 -2.60
N CYS A 139 4.11 0.52 -2.98
CA CYS A 139 5.18 0.66 -1.99
C CYS A 139 6.45 1.25 -2.59
N VAL A 140 7.09 2.11 -1.84
CA VAL A 140 8.41 2.66 -2.19
C VAL A 140 9.56 1.67 -1.94
N LEU A 141 9.32 0.58 -1.18
CA LEU A 141 10.40 -0.33 -0.73
C LEU A 141 11.22 -0.92 -1.87
N PRO A 142 10.64 -1.46 -2.97
CA PRO A 142 11.45 -2.06 -4.02
C PRO A 142 12.45 -1.08 -4.63
N THR A 143 11.99 0.12 -4.97
CA THR A 143 12.84 1.15 -5.57
C THR A 143 13.79 1.78 -4.57
N ARG A 144 13.34 2.05 -3.33
CA ARG A 144 14.20 2.57 -2.26
C ARG A 144 15.29 1.57 -1.88
N ASN A 145 14.93 0.30 -1.72
CA ASN A 145 15.87 -0.77 -1.42
C ASN A 145 16.88 -0.94 -2.55
N GLY A 146 16.44 -0.94 -3.81
CA GLY A 146 17.32 -1.00 -4.97
C GLY A 146 18.35 0.13 -4.96
N ARG A 147 17.94 1.39 -4.70
CA ARG A 147 18.88 2.52 -4.58
C ARG A 147 19.87 2.36 -3.43
N ASN A 148 19.54 1.58 -2.41
CA ASN A 148 20.41 1.31 -1.25
C ASN A 148 21.17 -0.02 -1.38
N GLY A 149 21.08 -0.70 -2.53
CA GLY A 149 21.77 -1.96 -2.80
C GLY A 149 21.11 -3.18 -2.16
N GLN A 150 19.88 -3.08 -1.72
CA GLN A 150 19.15 -4.21 -1.14
C GLN A 150 18.23 -4.85 -2.19
N ALA A 151 18.24 -6.17 -2.25
CA ALA A 151 17.31 -6.96 -3.06
C ALA A 151 16.64 -8.05 -2.23
N PHE A 152 15.39 -8.38 -2.58
CA PHE A 152 14.69 -9.55 -2.07
C PHE A 152 14.98 -10.73 -3.00
N THR A 153 15.45 -11.84 -2.43
CA THR A 153 15.72 -13.09 -3.15
C THR A 153 14.94 -14.23 -2.52
N LYS A 154 14.88 -15.38 -3.17
CA LYS A 154 14.30 -16.61 -2.59
C LYS A 154 14.95 -17.02 -1.27
N SER A 155 16.24 -16.71 -1.11
CA SER A 155 17.01 -16.98 0.12
C SER A 155 16.87 -15.90 1.19
N GLY A 156 16.02 -14.88 0.94
CA GLY A 156 15.85 -13.73 1.81
C GLY A 156 16.51 -12.44 1.28
N PRO A 157 16.47 -11.36 2.07
CA PRO A 157 17.02 -10.08 1.65
C PRO A 157 18.56 -10.11 1.63
N ILE A 158 19.14 -9.57 0.57
CA ILE A 158 20.59 -9.39 0.44
C ILE A 158 20.91 -7.89 0.35
N ASN A 159 22.14 -7.51 0.72
CA ASN A 159 22.69 -6.18 0.41
C ASN A 159 23.92 -6.36 -0.48
N ILE A 160 23.78 -5.99 -1.75
CA ILE A 160 24.82 -6.18 -2.76
C ILE A 160 26.11 -5.37 -2.48
N ARG A 161 26.04 -4.35 -1.60
CA ARG A 161 27.22 -3.58 -1.18
C ARG A 161 28.17 -4.36 -0.29
N ASN A 162 27.74 -5.47 0.28
CA ASN A 162 28.58 -6.28 1.16
C ASN A 162 29.80 -6.82 0.41
N ALA A 163 30.97 -6.74 1.02
CA ALA A 163 32.26 -7.13 0.44
C ALA A 163 32.28 -8.58 -0.07
N LYS A 164 31.48 -9.48 0.50
CA LYS A 164 31.37 -10.87 0.09
C LYS A 164 30.93 -11.05 -1.38
N TYR A 165 30.23 -10.06 -1.95
CA TYR A 165 29.77 -10.10 -3.33
C TYR A 165 30.80 -9.60 -4.35
N LYS A 166 31.86 -8.91 -3.91
CA LYS A 166 32.85 -8.26 -4.78
C LYS A 166 33.47 -9.18 -5.82
N SER A 167 33.70 -10.43 -5.45
CA SER A 167 34.37 -11.43 -6.31
C SER A 167 33.49 -12.67 -6.55
N LEU A 168 32.19 -12.56 -6.27
CA LEU A 168 31.28 -13.69 -6.44
C LEU A 168 30.84 -13.77 -7.91
N ASP A 169 31.22 -14.86 -8.57
CA ASP A 169 30.93 -15.09 -9.98
C ASP A 169 29.56 -15.74 -10.24
N GLU A 170 28.86 -16.07 -9.16
CA GLU A 170 27.50 -16.61 -9.19
C GLU A 170 26.45 -15.51 -9.26
N PRO A 171 25.28 -15.77 -9.88
CA PRO A 171 24.14 -14.85 -9.87
C PRO A 171 23.63 -14.53 -8.47
N ILE A 172 22.92 -13.40 -8.34
CA ILE A 172 22.26 -13.02 -7.08
C ILE A 172 21.17 -14.03 -6.69
N ASP A 173 20.40 -14.48 -7.68
CA ASP A 173 19.33 -15.46 -7.51
C ASP A 173 19.17 -16.26 -8.82
N PRO A 174 19.82 -17.43 -8.92
CA PRO A 174 19.81 -18.24 -10.15
C PRO A 174 18.45 -18.82 -10.50
N GLU A 175 17.54 -18.90 -9.52
CA GLU A 175 16.18 -19.39 -9.72
C GLU A 175 15.16 -18.29 -10.03
N SER A 176 15.61 -17.04 -10.10
CA SER A 176 14.75 -15.90 -10.42
C SER A 176 14.31 -15.93 -11.89
N ASN A 177 13.06 -15.53 -12.13
CA ASN A 177 12.57 -15.26 -13.47
C ASN A 177 13.09 -13.94 -14.05
N ASN A 178 13.71 -13.07 -13.22
CA ASN A 178 14.31 -11.83 -13.67
C ASN A 178 15.71 -12.12 -14.29
N PRO A 179 15.92 -11.80 -15.58
CA PRO A 179 17.21 -12.05 -16.25
C PRO A 179 18.40 -11.38 -15.55
N ILE A 180 18.22 -10.19 -14.98
CA ILE A 180 19.31 -9.48 -14.27
C ILE A 180 19.76 -10.28 -13.05
N CYS A 181 18.83 -10.87 -12.31
CA CYS A 181 19.15 -11.65 -11.11
C CYS A 181 19.73 -13.02 -11.42
N ARG A 182 19.47 -13.57 -12.62
CA ARG A 182 19.85 -14.91 -13.05
C ARG A 182 21.11 -14.94 -13.91
N ASP A 183 21.26 -13.98 -14.82
CA ASP A 183 22.23 -14.06 -15.92
C ASP A 183 23.51 -13.25 -15.66
N TYR A 184 23.51 -12.39 -14.63
CA TYR A 184 24.68 -11.57 -14.26
C TYR A 184 25.22 -11.98 -12.90
N SER A 185 26.58 -12.00 -12.80
CA SER A 185 27.23 -12.34 -11.51
C SER A 185 26.99 -11.25 -10.46
N ALA A 186 26.92 -11.67 -9.20
CA ALA A 186 26.79 -10.76 -8.07
C ALA A 186 27.98 -9.77 -8.00
N GLY A 187 29.18 -10.23 -8.39
CA GLY A 187 30.37 -9.37 -8.48
C GLY A 187 30.23 -8.26 -9.51
N TYR A 188 29.66 -8.56 -10.68
CA TYR A 188 29.38 -7.55 -11.69
C TYR A 188 28.35 -6.51 -11.20
N ILE A 189 27.26 -6.96 -10.61
CA ILE A 189 26.23 -6.06 -10.06
C ILE A 189 26.79 -5.23 -8.89
N HIS A 190 27.61 -5.85 -8.00
CA HIS A 190 28.34 -5.14 -6.96
C HIS A 190 29.24 -4.04 -7.53
N HIS A 191 29.96 -4.33 -8.62
CA HIS A 191 30.79 -3.33 -9.30
C HIS A 191 29.96 -2.17 -9.82
N LEU A 192 28.90 -2.45 -10.59
CA LEU A 192 28.03 -1.41 -11.15
C LEU A 192 27.37 -0.53 -10.07
N PHE A 193 27.05 -1.13 -8.92
CA PHE A 193 26.45 -0.40 -7.81
C PHE A 193 27.42 0.60 -7.15
N ASN A 194 28.73 0.35 -7.21
CA ASN A 194 29.76 1.17 -6.58
C ASN A 194 30.54 2.06 -7.57
N ALA A 195 30.27 1.92 -8.87
CA ALA A 195 30.87 2.73 -9.93
C ALA A 195 30.11 4.05 -10.12
#